data_a45362ebf1da192f5e02970be8117028
#
_entry.id   a45362ebf1da192f5e02970be8117028
#
_cell.length_a   1.000
_cell.length_b   1.000
_cell.length_c   1.000
_cell.angle_alpha   90.00
_cell.angle_beta   90.00
_cell.angle_gamma   90.00
#
_symmetry.space_group_name_H-M   'P 1'
#
loop_
_entity.id
_entity.type
_entity.pdbx_description
1 polymer ?
#
loop_
_entity_poly.entity_id
_entity_poly.type
_entity_poly.pdbx_seq_one_letter_code
_entity_poly.pdbx_strand_id
1 'polypeptide(L)'
;MSHYFENDQNLKSEIKELSYKYNSSFFTFYSDNGVFSKKSIDYGSKLLLETYLSSDNESRKVLDVGCGYGFIGIVISVINNSYVDMIDINKRAIHLTKRNIKKYDSFQGDAFISDAYENITSKYDVIITNPPIRVGKDKVLEILEGAFDYLNDNGYLYYVIRKDQGALSIKKILENKRTVELINKDKGYFVYRIKKL
;
A
#
# COMPACT_ATOMS: atom_id res chain seq x y z
N MET A 1 -17.99 -0.77 15.23
CA MET A 1 -17.11 -1.36 14.21
C MET A 1 -16.66 -0.26 13.29
N SER A 2 -15.40 -0.21 12.92
CA SER A 2 -14.85 0.93 12.18
C SER A 2 -15.33 0.91 10.73
N HIS A 3 -16.09 1.90 10.32
CA HIS A 3 -16.60 2.14 8.97
C HIS A 3 -15.52 2.70 8.03
N TYR A 4 -14.35 2.04 7.96
CA TYR A 4 -13.22 2.51 7.12
C TYR A 4 -13.61 2.62 5.63
N PHE A 5 -14.47 1.71 5.15
CA PHE A 5 -14.94 1.66 3.76
C PHE A 5 -16.21 2.49 3.51
N GLU A 6 -16.89 2.90 4.57
CA GLU A 6 -18.02 3.83 4.49
C GLU A 6 -17.44 5.23 4.69
N ASN A 7 -17.58 6.11 3.69
CA ASN A 7 -17.19 7.51 3.77
C ASN A 7 -18.11 8.23 4.78
N ASP A 8 -18.02 7.86 6.08
CA ASP A 8 -18.85 8.45 7.13
C ASP A 8 -18.46 9.93 7.34
N GLN A 9 -19.31 10.81 6.84
CA GLN A 9 -19.14 12.26 6.96
C GLN A 9 -19.34 12.76 8.40
N ASN A 10 -19.98 11.98 9.27
CA ASN A 10 -20.25 12.35 10.67
C ASN A 10 -19.09 12.02 11.61
N LEU A 11 -18.08 11.28 11.15
CA LEU A 11 -16.95 10.92 11.97
C LEU A 11 -16.10 12.16 12.29
N LYS A 12 -16.04 12.54 13.57
CA LYS A 12 -15.30 13.71 14.06
C LYS A 12 -13.80 13.54 13.73
N SER A 13 -13.23 14.55 13.07
CA SER A 13 -11.80 14.57 12.77
C SER A 13 -10.97 14.77 14.04
N GLU A 14 -9.90 14.00 14.19
CA GLU A 14 -8.90 14.11 15.25
C GLU A 14 -7.52 13.85 14.62
N ILE A 15 -6.95 14.89 14.04
CA ILE A 15 -5.65 14.80 13.38
C ILE A 15 -4.56 14.47 14.40
N LYS A 16 -3.77 13.45 14.07
CA LYS A 16 -2.57 13.05 14.82
C LYS A 16 -1.36 13.08 13.90
N GLU A 17 -0.21 13.38 14.46
CA GLU A 17 1.05 13.26 13.74
C GLU A 17 1.75 11.97 14.15
N LEU A 18 2.16 11.19 13.15
CA LEU A 18 2.94 9.98 13.29
C LEU A 18 4.33 10.22 12.74
N SER A 19 5.36 9.66 13.39
CA SER A 19 6.74 9.79 12.96
C SER A 19 7.29 8.44 12.51
N TYR A 20 8.14 8.45 11.49
CA TYR A 20 8.84 7.28 10.98
C TYR A 20 10.30 7.63 10.65
N LYS A 21 11.20 6.73 10.97
CA LYS A 21 12.61 6.85 10.63
C LYS A 21 13.03 5.68 9.76
N TYR A 22 13.61 5.98 8.61
CA TYR A 22 14.25 4.99 7.75
C TYR A 22 15.69 5.44 7.46
N ASN A 23 16.68 4.66 7.90
CA ASN A 23 18.09 5.03 7.89
C ASN A 23 18.33 6.42 8.52
N SER A 24 18.87 7.38 7.76
CA SER A 24 19.08 8.77 8.18
C SER A 24 17.86 9.68 7.92
N SER A 25 16.85 9.22 7.19
CA SER A 25 15.69 10.02 6.79
C SER A 25 14.57 9.96 7.84
N PHE A 26 13.97 11.11 8.14
CA PHE A 26 12.84 11.25 9.05
C PHE A 26 11.59 11.66 8.28
N PHE A 27 10.49 11.00 8.59
CA PHE A 27 9.18 11.26 7.99
C PHE A 27 8.15 11.55 9.06
N THR A 28 7.21 12.45 8.76
CA THR A 28 6.04 12.70 9.59
C THR A 28 4.78 12.67 8.74
N PHE A 29 3.72 12.07 9.27
CA PHE A 29 2.46 11.89 8.57
C PHE A 29 1.30 12.36 9.44
N TYR A 30 0.37 13.11 8.86
CA TYR A 30 -0.93 13.31 9.48
C TYR A 30 -1.78 12.05 9.28
N SER A 31 -2.40 11.61 10.37
CA SER A 31 -3.41 10.56 10.39
C SER A 31 -4.68 11.08 11.05
N ASP A 32 -5.83 10.41 10.87
CA ASP A 32 -7.11 10.86 11.40
C ASP A 32 -8.01 9.69 11.77
N ASN A 33 -9.10 9.97 12.50
CA ASN A 33 -10.19 9.03 12.69
C ASN A 33 -10.79 8.63 11.33
N GLY A 34 -11.18 7.35 11.19
CA GLY A 34 -11.71 6.81 9.92
C GLY A 34 -10.66 6.46 8.88
N VAL A 35 -9.37 6.57 9.21
CA VAL A 35 -8.27 6.09 8.37
C VAL A 35 -7.57 4.91 9.06
N PHE A 36 -7.07 3.97 8.25
CA PHE A 36 -6.35 2.81 8.77
C PHE A 36 -5.12 3.23 9.59
N SER A 37 -4.91 2.55 10.73
CA SER A 37 -3.74 2.74 11.61
C SER A 37 -3.56 4.16 12.17
N LYS A 38 -4.66 4.75 12.66
CA LYS A 38 -4.71 6.15 13.14
C LYS A 38 -3.80 6.47 14.34
N LYS A 39 -3.36 5.48 15.13
CA LYS A 39 -2.59 5.70 16.36
C LYS A 39 -1.08 5.49 16.22
N SER A 40 -0.67 4.69 15.27
CA SER A 40 0.72 4.32 15.00
C SER A 40 0.83 3.80 13.58
N ILE A 41 2.02 3.81 13.01
CA ILE A 41 2.29 3.15 11.73
C ILE A 41 2.00 1.66 11.87
N ASP A 42 1.21 1.13 10.92
CA ASP A 42 0.88 -0.29 10.89
C ASP A 42 2.13 -1.15 10.68
N TYR A 43 2.23 -2.21 11.47
CA TYR A 43 3.41 -3.06 11.42
C TYR A 43 3.55 -3.79 10.08
N GLY A 44 2.44 -4.27 9.50
CA GLY A 44 2.45 -4.94 8.20
C GLY A 44 2.90 -4.00 7.09
N SER A 45 2.37 -2.77 7.07
CA SER A 45 2.77 -1.73 6.13
C SER A 45 4.24 -1.35 6.26
N LYS A 46 4.74 -1.26 7.50
CA LYS A 46 6.15 -1.01 7.77
C LYS A 46 7.03 -2.15 7.27
N LEU A 47 6.69 -3.40 7.59
CA LEU A 47 7.44 -4.58 7.15
C LEU A 47 7.47 -4.68 5.61
N LEU A 48 6.33 -4.44 4.96
CA LEU A 48 6.22 -4.44 3.50
C LEU A 48 7.15 -3.38 2.87
N LEU A 49 7.07 -2.14 3.35
CA LEU A 49 7.89 -1.04 2.88
C LEU A 49 9.39 -1.32 3.04
N GLU A 50 9.83 -1.73 4.24
CA GLU A 50 11.24 -1.99 4.53
C GLU A 50 11.77 -3.18 3.71
N THR A 51 10.94 -4.20 3.50
CA THR A 51 11.28 -5.34 2.63
C THR A 51 11.42 -4.91 1.17
N TYR A 52 10.49 -4.08 0.67
CA TYR A 52 10.58 -3.55 -0.69
C TYR A 52 11.86 -2.71 -0.88
N LEU A 53 12.10 -1.72 -0.03
CA LEU A 53 13.27 -0.84 -0.12
C LEU A 53 14.61 -1.58 0.01
N SER A 54 14.63 -2.74 0.69
CA SER A 54 15.83 -3.59 0.80
C SER A 54 16.04 -4.49 -0.42
N SER A 55 14.99 -4.79 -1.16
CA SER A 55 15.01 -5.70 -2.32
C SER A 55 15.04 -5.00 -3.67
N ASP A 56 14.56 -3.76 -3.73
CA ASP A 56 14.53 -2.93 -4.94
C ASP A 56 14.79 -1.47 -4.55
N ASN A 57 15.95 -0.95 -4.95
CA ASN A 57 16.39 0.42 -4.68
C ASN A 57 16.43 1.28 -5.94
N GLU A 58 15.91 0.79 -7.07
CA GLU A 58 15.85 1.54 -8.31
C GLU A 58 14.67 2.52 -8.34
N SER A 59 14.82 3.57 -9.13
CA SER A 59 13.69 4.45 -9.44
C SER A 59 12.70 3.71 -10.34
N ARG A 60 11.45 3.63 -9.91
CA ARG A 60 10.38 2.88 -10.57
C ARG A 60 9.12 3.72 -10.72
N LYS A 61 8.23 3.32 -11.64
CA LYS A 61 6.84 3.78 -11.62
C LYS A 61 6.03 2.81 -10.75
N VAL A 62 5.55 3.30 -9.60
CA VAL A 62 4.91 2.49 -8.55
C VAL A 62 3.45 2.87 -8.39
N LEU A 63 2.59 1.88 -8.12
CA LEU A 63 1.21 2.09 -7.67
C LEU A 63 1.06 1.53 -6.25
N ASP A 64 0.67 2.38 -5.30
CA ASP A 64 0.31 2.01 -3.92
C ASP A 64 -1.21 1.87 -3.82
N VAL A 65 -1.70 0.63 -3.72
CA VAL A 65 -3.13 0.30 -3.70
C VAL A 65 -3.64 0.16 -2.27
N GLY A 66 -4.63 1.00 -1.91
CA GLY A 66 -5.11 1.11 -0.53
C GLY A 66 -4.12 1.90 0.34
N CYS A 67 -3.67 3.06 -0.17
CA CYS A 67 -2.55 3.82 0.38
C CYS A 67 -2.79 4.42 1.78
N GLY A 68 -4.05 4.46 2.25
CA GLY A 68 -4.39 5.08 3.53
C GLY A 68 -4.01 6.55 3.56
N TYR A 69 -3.14 6.94 4.49
CA TYR A 69 -2.62 8.32 4.59
C TYR A 69 -1.30 8.53 3.82
N GLY A 70 -0.92 7.58 2.96
CA GLY A 70 0.21 7.69 2.02
C GLY A 70 1.56 7.23 2.56
N PHE A 71 1.60 6.46 3.65
CA PHE A 71 2.84 6.04 4.31
C PHE A 71 3.80 5.33 3.35
N ILE A 72 3.35 4.28 2.68
CA ILE A 72 4.20 3.45 1.80
C ILE A 72 4.64 4.27 0.58
N GLY A 73 3.68 4.83 -0.16
CA GLY A 73 3.97 5.50 -1.41
C GLY A 73 4.85 6.73 -1.26
N ILE A 74 4.64 7.56 -0.23
CA ILE A 74 5.46 8.75 0.01
C ILE A 74 6.91 8.36 0.34
N VAL A 75 7.11 7.36 1.22
CA VAL A 75 8.48 6.95 1.57
C VAL A 75 9.21 6.36 0.36
N ILE A 76 8.55 5.52 -0.45
CA ILE A 76 9.13 4.98 -1.68
C ILE A 76 9.55 6.11 -2.63
N SER A 77 8.66 7.07 -2.87
CA SER A 77 8.95 8.19 -3.77
C SER A 77 10.17 8.97 -3.32
N VAL A 78 10.24 9.33 -2.04
CA VAL A 78 11.34 10.14 -1.49
C VAL A 78 12.67 9.37 -1.41
N ILE A 79 12.64 8.08 -1.01
CA ILE A 79 13.88 7.30 -0.82
C ILE A 79 14.46 6.81 -2.15
N ASN A 80 13.64 6.31 -3.05
CA ASN A 80 14.08 5.73 -4.33
C ASN A 80 13.98 6.71 -5.50
N ASN A 81 13.54 7.96 -5.27
CA ASN A 81 13.24 8.91 -6.35
C ASN A 81 12.27 8.33 -7.39
N SER A 82 11.28 7.56 -6.93
CA SER A 82 10.29 6.87 -7.75
C SER A 82 9.07 7.75 -8.01
N TYR A 83 8.46 7.60 -9.19
CA TYR A 83 7.14 8.16 -9.46
C TYR A 83 6.07 7.24 -8.86
N VAL A 84 5.25 7.75 -7.94
CA VAL A 84 4.30 6.92 -7.18
C VAL A 84 2.89 7.49 -7.27
N ASP A 85 2.00 6.76 -7.94
CA ASP A 85 0.57 6.99 -7.81
C ASP A 85 0.02 6.23 -6.59
N MET A 86 -0.83 6.89 -5.83
CA MET A 86 -1.43 6.36 -4.61
C MET A 86 -2.95 6.40 -4.69
N ILE A 87 -3.60 5.26 -4.46
CA ILE A 87 -5.05 5.15 -4.56
C ILE A 87 -5.68 4.56 -3.30
N ASP A 88 -6.86 5.05 -2.99
CA ASP A 88 -7.72 4.52 -1.93
C ASP A 88 -9.18 4.81 -2.26
N ILE A 89 -10.10 3.94 -1.84
CA ILE A 89 -11.54 4.17 -1.97
C ILE A 89 -12.04 5.21 -0.95
N ASN A 90 -11.31 5.38 0.15
CA ASN A 90 -11.66 6.28 1.24
C ASN A 90 -11.23 7.73 0.90
N LYS A 91 -12.22 8.61 0.70
CA LYS A 91 -11.99 10.04 0.40
C LYS A 91 -11.15 10.75 1.47
N ARG A 92 -11.33 10.40 2.75
CA ARG A 92 -10.58 11.00 3.87
C ARG A 92 -9.10 10.56 3.82
N ALA A 93 -8.84 9.31 3.47
CA ALA A 93 -7.49 8.80 3.26
C ALA A 93 -6.77 9.59 2.17
N ILE A 94 -7.39 9.76 1.00
CA ILE A 94 -6.82 10.54 -0.10
C ILE A 94 -6.61 12.01 0.27
N HIS A 95 -7.53 12.63 1.01
CA HIS A 95 -7.34 13.99 1.51
C HIS A 95 -6.09 14.10 2.41
N LEU A 96 -5.90 13.14 3.32
CA LEU A 96 -4.71 13.09 4.19
C LEU A 96 -3.44 12.82 3.40
N THR A 97 -3.48 11.89 2.44
CA THR A 97 -2.35 11.61 1.55
C THR A 97 -1.91 12.86 0.80
N LYS A 98 -2.84 13.60 0.19
CA LYS A 98 -2.53 14.88 -0.48
C LYS A 98 -1.95 15.94 0.47
N ARG A 99 -2.41 15.97 1.72
CA ARG A 99 -1.83 16.85 2.75
C ARG A 99 -0.42 16.40 3.15
N ASN A 100 -0.18 15.09 3.26
CA ASN A 100 1.12 14.53 3.60
C ASN A 100 2.15 14.71 2.48
N ILE A 101 1.76 14.53 1.21
CA ILE A 101 2.60 14.81 0.04
C ILE A 101 3.24 16.20 0.10
N LYS A 102 2.47 17.22 0.48
CA LYS A 102 2.94 18.62 0.57
C LYS A 102 4.08 18.85 1.57
N LYS A 103 4.39 17.88 2.42
CA LYS A 103 5.53 17.95 3.33
C LYS A 103 6.86 17.56 2.66
N TYR A 104 6.82 17.04 1.43
CA TYR A 104 7.98 16.42 0.77
C TYR A 104 8.14 16.98 -0.64
N ASP A 105 9.00 17.98 -0.81
CA ASP A 105 9.26 18.64 -2.10
C ASP A 105 9.81 17.67 -3.17
N SER A 106 10.50 16.61 -2.73
CA SER A 106 11.04 15.57 -3.62
C SER A 106 10.02 14.49 -4.03
N PHE A 107 8.78 14.54 -3.51
CA PHE A 107 7.75 13.59 -3.90
C PHE A 107 7.39 13.76 -5.39
N GLN A 108 7.28 12.62 -6.08
CA GLN A 108 6.84 12.56 -7.48
C GLN A 108 5.65 11.61 -7.59
N GLY A 109 4.56 12.08 -8.16
CA GLY A 109 3.34 11.30 -8.36
C GLY A 109 2.07 12.03 -7.99
N ASP A 110 0.97 11.29 -7.82
CA ASP A 110 -0.33 11.83 -7.40
C ASP A 110 -1.05 10.88 -6.44
N ALA A 111 -2.13 11.36 -5.83
CA ALA A 111 -3.04 10.58 -5.00
C ALA A 111 -4.48 10.85 -5.42
N PHE A 112 -5.26 9.81 -5.70
CA PHE A 112 -6.64 9.96 -6.16
C PHE A 112 -7.54 8.80 -5.71
N ILE A 113 -8.84 9.05 -5.72
CA ILE A 113 -9.86 8.09 -5.31
C ILE A 113 -10.00 7.03 -6.39
N SER A 114 -9.93 5.75 -5.99
CA SER A 114 -10.23 4.61 -6.86
C SER A 114 -10.70 3.42 -6.02
N ASP A 115 -11.74 2.71 -6.46
CA ASP A 115 -12.02 1.36 -5.96
C ASP A 115 -11.14 0.39 -6.73
N ALA A 116 -10.15 -0.17 -6.04
CA ALA A 116 -9.07 -0.92 -6.69
C ALA A 116 -8.57 -0.18 -7.95
N TYR A 117 -8.73 -0.75 -9.13
CA TYR A 117 -8.13 -0.24 -10.37
C TYR A 117 -9.08 0.55 -11.27
N GLU A 118 -10.31 0.87 -10.82
CA GLU A 118 -11.35 1.50 -11.67
C GLU A 118 -10.88 2.78 -12.39
N ASN A 119 -10.07 3.60 -11.70
CA ASN A 119 -9.56 4.86 -12.23
C ASN A 119 -8.10 4.79 -12.72
N ILE A 120 -7.56 3.58 -12.91
CA ILE A 120 -6.19 3.38 -13.37
C ILE A 120 -6.17 3.24 -14.90
N THR A 121 -5.39 4.11 -15.55
CA THR A 121 -5.20 4.13 -17.01
C THR A 121 -3.77 3.83 -17.44
N SER A 122 -2.85 3.80 -16.49
CA SER A 122 -1.41 3.58 -16.72
C SER A 122 -0.99 2.18 -16.28
N LYS A 123 0.19 1.75 -16.76
CA LYS A 123 0.89 0.58 -16.22
C LYS A 123 2.07 1.00 -15.33
N TYR A 124 2.49 0.09 -14.46
CA TYR A 124 3.48 0.31 -13.42
C TYR A 124 4.53 -0.81 -13.43
N ASP A 125 5.73 -0.48 -12.98
CA ASP A 125 6.81 -1.46 -12.80
C ASP A 125 6.61 -2.25 -11.51
N VAL A 126 5.99 -1.58 -10.52
CA VAL A 126 5.69 -2.16 -9.21
C VAL A 126 4.27 -1.77 -8.80
N ILE A 127 3.52 -2.75 -8.31
CA ILE A 127 2.29 -2.54 -7.55
C ILE A 127 2.54 -3.04 -6.13
N ILE A 128 2.24 -2.22 -5.13
CA ILE A 128 2.44 -2.55 -3.73
C ILE A 128 1.13 -2.37 -2.96
N THR A 129 0.81 -3.27 -2.04
CA THR A 129 -0.43 -3.19 -1.26
C THR A 129 -0.34 -3.90 0.08
N ASN A 130 -0.91 -3.27 1.10
CA ASN A 130 -1.35 -3.92 2.32
C ASN A 130 -2.89 -4.05 2.23
N PRO A 131 -3.41 -5.13 1.64
CA PRO A 131 -4.81 -5.18 1.23
C PRO A 131 -5.77 -5.19 2.42
N PRO A 132 -7.00 -4.66 2.25
CA PRO A 132 -7.99 -4.55 3.32
C PRO A 132 -8.64 -5.91 3.63
N ILE A 133 -8.04 -6.70 4.52
CA ILE A 133 -8.51 -8.07 4.84
C ILE A 133 -9.96 -8.13 5.34
N ARG A 134 -10.42 -7.06 6.00
CA ARG A 134 -11.78 -7.02 6.61
C ARG A 134 -12.94 -6.99 5.60
N VAL A 135 -12.66 -6.67 4.35
CA VAL A 135 -13.68 -6.69 3.27
C VAL A 135 -13.95 -8.08 2.72
N GLY A 136 -13.21 -9.07 3.20
CA GLY A 136 -13.34 -10.46 2.77
C GLY A 136 -12.29 -10.89 1.75
N LYS A 137 -12.15 -12.22 1.65
CA LYS A 137 -11.11 -12.85 0.85
C LYS A 137 -11.26 -12.57 -0.65
N ASP A 138 -12.49 -12.51 -1.14
CA ASP A 138 -12.78 -12.32 -2.57
C ASP A 138 -12.30 -10.94 -3.05
N LYS A 139 -12.55 -9.89 -2.26
CA LYS A 139 -12.05 -8.54 -2.59
C LYS A 139 -10.53 -8.45 -2.51
N VAL A 140 -9.89 -9.15 -1.56
CA VAL A 140 -8.43 -9.23 -1.50
C VAL A 140 -7.87 -9.92 -2.74
N LEU A 141 -8.46 -11.03 -3.18
CA LEU A 141 -8.06 -11.73 -4.40
C LEU A 141 -8.28 -10.87 -5.65
N GLU A 142 -9.40 -10.15 -5.74
CA GLU A 142 -9.67 -9.18 -6.82
C GLU A 142 -8.54 -8.14 -6.93
N ILE A 143 -8.12 -7.56 -5.80
CA ILE A 143 -7.02 -6.59 -5.76
C ILE A 143 -5.71 -7.25 -6.21
N LEU A 144 -5.38 -8.42 -5.70
CA LEU A 144 -4.10 -9.07 -5.99
C LEU A 144 -4.03 -9.63 -7.42
N GLU A 145 -5.11 -10.21 -7.94
CA GLU A 145 -5.16 -10.72 -9.31
C GLU A 145 -5.27 -9.59 -10.34
N GLY A 146 -6.08 -8.56 -10.07
CA GLY A 146 -6.24 -7.40 -10.95
C GLY A 146 -4.96 -6.60 -11.15
N ALA A 147 -4.00 -6.66 -10.21
CA ALA A 147 -2.71 -5.98 -10.34
C ALA A 147 -1.98 -6.34 -11.64
N PHE A 148 -2.16 -7.56 -12.15
CA PHE A 148 -1.43 -8.03 -13.35
C PHE A 148 -1.90 -7.38 -14.65
N ASP A 149 -3.09 -6.81 -14.69
CA ASP A 149 -3.57 -6.04 -15.85
C ASP A 149 -2.87 -4.67 -15.92
N TYR A 150 -2.37 -4.17 -14.79
CA TYR A 150 -1.73 -2.86 -14.67
C TYR A 150 -0.21 -2.91 -14.42
N LEU A 151 0.38 -4.09 -14.31
CA LEU A 151 1.84 -4.25 -14.31
C LEU A 151 2.41 -4.22 -15.73
N ASN A 152 3.56 -3.60 -15.89
CA ASN A 152 4.43 -3.79 -17.05
C ASN A 152 4.95 -5.24 -17.09
N ASP A 153 5.38 -5.70 -18.27
CA ASP A 153 6.05 -6.99 -18.38
C ASP A 153 7.34 -6.95 -17.53
N ASN A 154 7.62 -8.04 -16.83
CA ASN A 154 8.67 -8.14 -15.81
C ASN A 154 8.46 -7.27 -14.55
N GLY A 155 7.33 -6.57 -14.43
CA GLY A 155 6.96 -5.85 -13.23
C GLY A 155 6.62 -6.76 -12.04
N TYR A 156 6.51 -6.20 -10.86
CA TYR A 156 6.32 -6.94 -9.63
C TYR A 156 5.11 -6.46 -8.83
N LEU A 157 4.35 -7.43 -8.30
CA LEU A 157 3.39 -7.21 -7.22
C LEU A 157 4.06 -7.52 -5.88
N TYR A 158 4.01 -6.59 -4.92
CA TYR A 158 4.39 -6.79 -3.53
C TYR A 158 3.16 -6.67 -2.64
N TYR A 159 2.96 -7.62 -1.72
CA TYR A 159 1.86 -7.52 -0.77
C TYR A 159 2.20 -8.15 0.58
N VAL A 160 1.51 -7.71 1.64
CA VAL A 160 1.65 -8.24 2.98
C VAL A 160 0.32 -8.74 3.52
N ILE A 161 0.31 -9.91 4.15
CA ILE A 161 -0.86 -10.47 4.83
C ILE A 161 -0.41 -11.18 6.10
N ARG A 162 -1.18 -11.07 7.19
CA ARG A 162 -0.94 -11.87 8.38
C ARG A 162 -1.35 -13.32 8.18
N LYS A 163 -0.65 -14.23 8.85
CA LYS A 163 -0.91 -15.68 8.81
C LYS A 163 -2.36 -16.00 9.21
N ASP A 164 -2.83 -15.41 10.32
CA ASP A 164 -4.18 -15.59 10.85
C ASP A 164 -5.28 -14.87 10.02
N GLN A 165 -4.89 -14.08 9.05
CA GLN A 165 -5.77 -13.41 8.09
C GLN A 165 -5.81 -14.10 6.71
N GLY A 166 -5.37 -15.35 6.63
CA GLY A 166 -5.49 -16.17 5.43
C GLY A 166 -4.30 -16.12 4.47
N ALA A 167 -3.13 -15.63 4.90
CA ALA A 167 -1.94 -15.51 4.05
C ALA A 167 -1.62 -16.80 3.26
N LEU A 168 -1.63 -17.95 3.92
CA LEU A 168 -1.32 -19.23 3.28
C LEU A 168 -2.40 -19.67 2.28
N SER A 169 -3.66 -19.39 2.58
CA SER A 169 -4.79 -19.72 1.70
C SER A 169 -4.79 -18.86 0.43
N ILE A 170 -4.51 -17.57 0.56
CA ILE A 170 -4.40 -16.63 -0.56
C ILE A 170 -3.19 -17.01 -1.42
N LYS A 171 -2.03 -17.25 -0.80
CA LYS A 171 -0.83 -17.73 -1.51
C LYS A 171 -1.15 -18.96 -2.37
N LYS A 172 -1.77 -20.00 -1.79
CA LYS A 172 -2.11 -21.23 -2.51
C LYS A 172 -3.02 -20.99 -3.73
N ILE A 173 -3.95 -20.04 -3.64
CA ILE A 173 -4.82 -19.70 -4.78
C ILE A 173 -4.02 -19.03 -5.88
N LEU A 174 -3.17 -18.07 -5.55
CA LEU A 174 -2.35 -17.36 -6.52
C LEU A 174 -1.29 -18.26 -7.16
N GLU A 175 -0.80 -19.26 -6.43
CA GLU A 175 0.15 -20.28 -6.94
C GLU A 175 -0.42 -21.18 -8.04
N ASN A 176 -1.74 -21.26 -8.20
CA ASN A 176 -2.35 -21.97 -9.34
C ASN A 176 -2.04 -21.31 -10.69
N LYS A 177 -1.68 -20.03 -10.70
CA LYS A 177 -1.46 -19.25 -11.93
C LYS A 177 -0.07 -18.62 -12.02
N ARG A 178 0.64 -18.45 -10.89
CA ARG A 178 1.88 -17.66 -10.82
C ARG A 178 2.83 -18.19 -9.76
N THR A 179 4.12 -17.88 -9.90
CA THR A 179 5.10 -18.15 -8.84
C THR A 179 5.01 -17.09 -7.76
N VAL A 180 4.66 -17.49 -6.54
CA VAL A 180 4.54 -16.62 -5.36
C VAL A 180 5.74 -16.80 -4.45
N GLU A 181 6.61 -15.81 -4.39
CA GLU A 181 7.79 -15.83 -3.54
C GLU A 181 7.47 -15.26 -2.16
N LEU A 182 7.79 -15.99 -1.10
CA LEU A 182 7.83 -15.43 0.26
C LEU A 182 9.19 -14.77 0.46
N ILE A 183 9.24 -13.43 0.48
CA ILE A 183 10.49 -12.68 0.56
C ILE A 183 10.84 -12.22 1.97
N ASN A 184 9.84 -12.10 2.86
CA ASN A 184 10.07 -11.79 4.26
C ASN A 184 8.93 -12.30 5.14
N LYS A 185 9.22 -12.56 6.42
CA LYS A 185 8.22 -12.88 7.44
C LYS A 185 8.68 -12.39 8.81
N ASP A 186 7.82 -11.70 9.53
CA ASP A 186 8.06 -11.30 10.92
C ASP A 186 6.73 -11.11 11.67
N LYS A 187 6.71 -11.46 12.96
CA LYS A 187 5.56 -11.31 13.87
C LYS A 187 4.22 -11.79 13.27
N GLY A 188 4.27 -12.87 12.49
CA GLY A 188 3.09 -13.44 11.85
C GLY A 188 2.64 -12.73 10.56
N TYR A 189 3.34 -11.71 10.11
CA TYR A 189 3.14 -11.10 8.80
C TYR A 189 4.05 -11.77 7.77
N PHE A 190 3.51 -12.00 6.58
CA PHE A 190 4.21 -12.55 5.43
C PHE A 190 4.21 -11.54 4.30
N VAL A 191 5.39 -11.20 3.81
CA VAL A 191 5.56 -10.34 2.62
C VAL A 191 5.85 -11.23 1.43
N TYR A 192 5.02 -11.11 0.42
CA TYR A 192 5.12 -11.87 -0.82
C TYR A 192 5.46 -10.96 -1.99
N ARG A 193 6.13 -11.56 -2.97
CA ARG A 193 6.40 -10.96 -4.28
C ARG A 193 5.96 -11.91 -5.38
N ILE A 194 5.38 -11.34 -6.45
CA ILE A 194 5.03 -12.08 -7.66
C ILE A 194 5.52 -11.28 -8.85
N LYS A 195 6.29 -11.91 -9.73
CA LYS A 195 6.72 -11.32 -11.00
C LYS A 195 5.65 -11.54 -12.07
N LYS A 196 5.35 -10.50 -12.86
CA LYS A 196 4.62 -10.65 -14.13
C LYS A 196 5.61 -11.14 -15.19
N LEU A 197 5.29 -12.26 -15.81
CA LEU A 197 6.03 -12.82 -16.94
C LEU A 197 5.59 -12.17 -18.26
#